data_1c15a524aed533f6a2cc1231cffe7b79
#
_entry.id   1c15a524aed533f6a2cc1231cffe7b79
#
_cell.length_a   1.000
_cell.length_b   1.000
_cell.length_c   1.000
_cell.angle_alpha   90.00
_cell.angle_beta   90.00
_cell.angle_gamma   90.00
#
_symmetry.space_group_name_H-M   'P 1'
#
loop_
_entity.id
_entity.type
_entity.pdbx_description
1 polymer ?
#
loop_
_entity_poly.entity_id
_entity_poly.type
_entity_poly.pdbx_seq_one_letter_code
_entity_poly.pdbx_strand_id
1 'polypeptide(L)'
;LEAMERSADLYDLLIDDFPDQASYAVSLAYKIRFNMNINARSAMHMIELRTTPQGHPSYREVGQEMHRLISEEAGHHAVAEMMKFVDLTDETDLERLQSERRAAEKRQSAN
;
A
#
# COMPACT_ATOMS: atom_id res chain seq x y z
N LEU A 1 -8.94 1.09 -17.60
CA LEU A 1 -8.89 -0.20 -18.31
C LEU A 1 -8.06 -0.11 -19.58
N GLU A 2 -8.37 0.80 -20.50
CA GLU A 2 -7.65 0.97 -21.79
C GLU A 2 -6.12 1.15 -21.62
N ALA A 3 -5.65 1.92 -20.63
CA ALA A 3 -4.22 2.09 -20.37
C ALA A 3 -3.54 0.80 -19.91
N MET A 4 -4.26 -0.05 -19.18
CA MET A 4 -3.74 -1.35 -18.75
C MET A 4 -3.67 -2.32 -19.93
N GLU A 5 -4.70 -2.34 -20.78
CA GLU A 5 -4.72 -3.18 -21.99
C GLU A 5 -3.56 -2.81 -22.92
N ARG A 6 -3.35 -1.52 -23.19
CA ARG A 6 -2.20 -1.03 -23.98
C ARG A 6 -0.84 -1.41 -23.35
N SER A 7 -0.74 -1.42 -22.03
CA SER A 7 0.48 -1.85 -21.33
C SER A 7 0.72 -3.35 -21.50
N ALA A 8 -0.31 -4.18 -21.48
CA ALA A 8 -0.21 -5.62 -21.75
C ALA A 8 0.19 -5.89 -23.20
N ASP A 9 -0.48 -5.25 -24.16
CA ASP A 9 -0.17 -5.36 -25.59
C ASP A 9 1.28 -4.97 -25.88
N LEU A 10 1.78 -3.91 -25.25
CA LEU A 10 3.17 -3.48 -25.40
C LEU A 10 4.15 -4.49 -24.80
N TYR A 11 3.82 -5.07 -23.64
CA TYR A 11 4.63 -6.13 -23.05
C TYR A 11 4.73 -7.34 -23.99
N ASP A 12 3.59 -7.79 -24.51
CA ASP A 12 3.53 -8.95 -25.42
C ASP A 12 4.31 -8.70 -26.72
N LEU A 13 4.29 -7.46 -27.23
CA LEU A 13 5.05 -7.06 -28.41
C LEU A 13 6.57 -7.09 -28.16
N LEU A 14 7.01 -6.79 -26.95
CA LEU A 14 8.42 -6.63 -26.60
C LEU A 14 9.07 -7.92 -26.08
N ILE A 15 8.29 -8.87 -25.53
CA ILE A 15 8.84 -9.96 -24.75
C ILE A 15 9.75 -10.90 -25.56
N ASP A 16 9.46 -11.09 -26.83
CA ASP A 16 10.22 -11.99 -27.70
C ASP A 16 11.58 -11.39 -28.12
N ASP A 17 11.60 -10.09 -28.45
CA ASP A 17 12.80 -9.42 -28.94
C ASP A 17 13.63 -8.79 -27.82
N PHE A 18 12.97 -8.38 -26.72
CA PHE A 18 13.58 -7.63 -25.61
C PHE A 18 13.12 -8.16 -24.24
N PRO A 19 13.39 -9.44 -23.89
CA PRO A 19 12.85 -10.07 -22.69
C PRO A 19 13.22 -9.35 -21.38
N ASP A 20 14.44 -8.82 -21.28
CA ASP A 20 14.89 -8.10 -20.09
C ASP A 20 14.23 -6.71 -19.93
N GLN A 21 13.86 -6.08 -21.05
CA GLN A 21 13.29 -4.74 -21.08
C GLN A 21 11.74 -4.73 -21.08
N ALA A 22 11.11 -5.81 -21.51
CA ALA A 22 9.65 -5.90 -21.63
C ALA A 22 8.93 -5.56 -20.32
N SER A 23 9.53 -5.86 -19.16
CA SER A 23 8.98 -5.54 -17.84
C SER A 23 8.77 -4.03 -17.60
N TYR A 24 9.53 -3.16 -18.29
CA TYR A 24 9.32 -1.70 -18.19
C TYR A 24 8.04 -1.21 -18.84
N ALA A 25 7.42 -2.01 -19.71
CA ALA A 25 6.12 -1.71 -20.31
C ALA A 25 4.94 -1.96 -19.37
N VAL A 26 5.17 -2.69 -18.25
CA VAL A 26 4.12 -3.04 -17.29
C VAL A 26 3.73 -1.84 -16.44
N SER A 27 2.47 -1.43 -16.50
CA SER A 27 1.93 -0.35 -15.70
C SER A 27 1.95 -0.68 -14.20
N LEU A 28 2.22 0.33 -13.35
CA LEU A 28 2.15 0.21 -11.88
C LEU A 28 0.76 -0.14 -11.34
N ALA A 29 -0.28 -0.09 -12.18
CA ALA A 29 -1.63 -0.52 -11.82
C ALA A 29 -1.79 -2.04 -11.75
N TYR A 30 -0.87 -2.81 -12.32
CA TYR A 30 -0.88 -4.26 -12.20
C TYR A 30 -0.42 -4.70 -10.82
N LYS A 31 -1.15 -5.66 -10.25
CA LYS A 31 -0.78 -6.30 -8.98
C LYS A 31 0.26 -7.38 -9.23
N ILE A 32 1.27 -7.41 -8.38
CA ILE A 32 2.31 -8.44 -8.39
C ILE A 32 2.29 -9.21 -7.07
N ARG A 33 2.47 -10.53 -7.14
CA ARG A 33 2.66 -11.36 -5.95
C ARG A 33 4.14 -11.46 -5.63
N PHE A 34 4.51 -11.20 -4.38
CA PHE A 34 5.89 -11.32 -3.91
C PHE A 34 5.92 -11.81 -2.45
N ASN A 35 7.07 -12.35 -2.05
CA ASN A 35 7.35 -12.69 -0.66
C ASN A 35 8.09 -11.55 0.02
N MET A 36 7.68 -11.23 1.25
CA MET A 36 8.34 -10.24 2.07
C MET A 36 8.80 -10.89 3.37
N ASN A 37 10.12 -10.92 3.58
CA ASN A 37 10.72 -11.39 4.83
C ASN A 37 11.19 -10.18 5.62
N ILE A 38 10.45 -9.82 6.67
CA ILE A 38 10.72 -8.65 7.51
C ILE A 38 10.61 -9.03 8.98
N ASN A 39 11.36 -8.35 9.83
CA ASN A 39 11.22 -8.50 11.28
C ASN A 39 10.01 -7.71 11.81
N ALA A 40 9.59 -8.00 13.05
CA ALA A 40 8.42 -7.38 13.67
C ALA A 40 8.50 -5.84 13.72
N ARG A 41 9.68 -5.26 13.96
CA ARG A 41 9.87 -3.80 13.98
C ARG A 41 9.62 -3.18 12.62
N SER A 42 10.15 -3.78 11.56
CA SER A 42 9.94 -3.31 10.19
C SER A 42 8.49 -3.49 9.76
N ALA A 43 7.85 -4.59 10.16
CA ALA A 43 6.42 -4.81 9.92
C ALA A 43 5.57 -3.72 10.59
N MET A 44 5.82 -3.45 11.87
CA MET A 44 5.15 -2.38 12.62
C MET A 44 5.26 -1.04 11.89
N HIS A 45 6.48 -0.59 11.60
CA HIS A 45 6.70 0.69 10.94
C HIS A 45 6.01 0.78 9.58
N MET A 46 6.12 -0.29 8.79
CA MET A 46 5.50 -0.32 7.46
C MET A 46 3.97 -0.31 7.55
N ILE A 47 3.38 -1.13 8.42
CA ILE A 47 1.92 -1.25 8.54
C ILE A 47 1.33 0.07 9.07
N GLU A 48 1.91 0.64 10.13
CA GLU A 48 1.47 1.92 10.67
C GLU A 48 1.55 3.04 9.61
N LEU A 49 2.65 3.10 8.84
CA LEU A 49 2.81 4.10 7.79
C LEU A 49 1.82 3.91 6.63
N ARG A 50 1.56 2.67 6.23
CA ARG A 50 0.72 2.37 5.06
C ARG A 50 -0.78 2.39 5.34
N THR A 51 -1.19 2.33 6.60
CA THR A 51 -2.60 2.45 6.98
C THR A 51 -3.04 3.89 7.25
N THR A 52 -2.12 4.87 7.19
CA THR A 52 -2.48 6.29 7.42
C THR A 52 -3.58 6.76 6.47
N PRO A 53 -4.48 7.66 6.93
CA PRO A 53 -5.65 8.15 6.17
C PRO A 53 -5.32 8.79 4.82
N GLN A 54 -4.13 9.38 4.67
CA GLN A 54 -3.66 9.98 3.42
C GLN A 54 -3.29 8.94 2.35
N GLY A 55 -3.20 7.69 2.76
CA GLY A 55 -2.81 6.59 1.89
C GLY A 55 -3.87 6.24 0.84
N HIS A 56 -3.43 5.69 -0.30
CA HIS A 56 -4.36 5.15 -1.28
C HIS A 56 -5.09 3.93 -0.70
N PRO A 57 -6.42 3.80 -0.88
CA PRO A 57 -7.22 2.72 -0.29
C PRO A 57 -6.64 1.32 -0.52
N SER A 58 -6.18 1.01 -1.74
CA SER A 58 -5.68 -0.33 -2.08
C SER A 58 -4.49 -0.79 -1.24
N TYR A 59 -3.55 0.08 -0.86
CA TYR A 59 -2.44 -0.36 -0.01
C TYR A 59 -2.75 -0.21 1.48
N ARG A 60 -3.69 0.67 1.86
CA ARG A 60 -4.22 0.72 3.23
C ARG A 60 -4.87 -0.61 3.58
N GLU A 61 -5.76 -1.10 2.72
CA GLU A 61 -6.43 -2.40 2.85
C GLU A 61 -5.42 -3.55 3.03
N VAL A 62 -4.35 -3.56 2.23
CA VAL A 62 -3.27 -4.57 2.39
C VAL A 62 -2.59 -4.44 3.76
N GLY A 63 -2.29 -3.23 4.21
CA GLY A 63 -1.68 -3.00 5.53
C GLY A 63 -2.59 -3.43 6.70
N GLN A 64 -3.88 -3.12 6.61
CA GLN A 64 -4.90 -3.54 7.58
C GLN A 64 -5.03 -5.06 7.64
N GLU A 65 -5.07 -5.72 6.49
CA GLU A 65 -5.12 -7.18 6.41
C GLU A 65 -3.85 -7.84 6.95
N MET A 66 -2.67 -7.26 6.70
CA MET A 66 -1.42 -7.74 7.30
C MET A 66 -1.46 -7.66 8.84
N HIS A 67 -1.99 -6.58 9.41
CA HIS A 67 -2.18 -6.44 10.85
C HIS A 67 -3.13 -7.52 11.39
N ARG A 68 -4.27 -7.73 10.73
CA ARG A 68 -5.23 -8.78 11.08
C ARG A 68 -4.58 -10.18 11.07
N LEU A 69 -3.85 -10.52 10.00
CA LEU A 69 -3.19 -11.82 9.86
C LEU A 69 -2.12 -12.05 10.94
N ILE A 70 -1.37 -11.02 11.32
CA ILE A 70 -0.39 -11.10 12.42
C ILE A 70 -1.10 -11.41 13.76
N SER A 71 -2.21 -10.74 14.01
CA SER A 71 -2.97 -10.92 15.26
C SER A 71 -3.72 -12.24 15.29
N GLU A 72 -4.58 -12.48 14.31
CA GLU A 72 -5.59 -13.54 14.36
C GLU A 72 -5.08 -14.86 13.81
N GLU A 73 -4.43 -14.86 12.64
CA GLU A 73 -4.00 -16.11 12.01
C GLU A 73 -2.67 -16.61 12.56
N ALA A 74 -1.70 -15.71 12.75
CA ALA A 74 -0.41 -16.08 13.30
C ALA A 74 -0.38 -16.11 14.85
N GLY A 75 -1.42 -15.60 15.51
CA GLY A 75 -1.57 -15.56 16.96
C GLY A 75 -0.57 -14.66 17.69
N HIS A 76 0.03 -13.71 16.98
CA HIS A 76 1.01 -12.77 17.56
C HIS A 76 0.32 -11.52 18.12
N HIS A 77 -0.67 -11.71 19.01
CA HIS A 77 -1.48 -10.63 19.57
C HIS A 77 -0.64 -9.51 20.21
N ALA A 78 0.38 -9.84 20.99
CA ALA A 78 1.24 -8.83 21.61
C ALA A 78 1.98 -7.96 20.59
N VAL A 79 2.38 -8.52 19.45
CA VAL A 79 3.03 -7.76 18.38
C VAL A 79 2.03 -6.83 17.70
N ALA A 80 0.81 -7.30 17.43
CA ALA A 80 -0.25 -6.49 16.85
C ALA A 80 -0.69 -5.35 17.79
N GLU A 81 -0.81 -5.61 19.09
CA GLU A 81 -1.14 -4.61 20.11
C GLU A 81 -0.07 -3.50 20.26
N MET A 82 1.18 -3.80 19.95
CA MET A 82 2.24 -2.79 19.91
C MET A 82 2.11 -1.82 18.75
N MET A 83 1.41 -2.17 17.69
CA MET A 83 1.17 -1.35 16.49
C MET A 83 0.05 -0.33 16.74
N LYS A 84 0.29 0.63 17.63
CA LYS A 84 -0.73 1.56 18.15
C LYS A 84 -1.23 2.60 17.14
N PHE A 85 -0.49 2.80 16.05
CA PHE A 85 -0.80 3.82 15.05
C PHE A 85 -1.39 3.22 13.76
N VAL A 86 -1.74 1.95 13.80
CA VAL A 86 -2.47 1.31 12.69
C VAL A 86 -3.87 1.90 12.63
N ASP A 87 -4.20 2.49 11.49
CA ASP A 87 -5.52 3.00 11.22
C ASP A 87 -6.36 1.91 10.53
N LEU A 88 -7.40 1.46 11.23
CA LEU A 88 -8.33 0.43 10.77
C LEU A 88 -9.63 1.01 10.21
N THR A 89 -9.71 2.34 10.06
CA THR A 89 -10.91 2.98 9.52
C THR A 89 -11.02 2.75 8.01
N ASP A 90 -12.23 2.60 7.55
CA ASP A 90 -12.57 2.51 6.12
C ASP A 90 -12.90 3.93 5.62
N GLU A 91 -11.85 4.70 5.27
CA GLU A 91 -12.02 6.07 4.83
C GLU A 91 -12.38 6.15 3.35
N THR A 92 -13.39 6.96 3.05
CA THR A 92 -13.77 7.32 1.68
C THR A 92 -12.80 8.34 1.08
N ASP A 93 -12.80 8.50 -0.24
CA ASP A 93 -11.98 9.51 -0.94
C ASP A 93 -12.22 10.94 -0.42
N LEU A 94 -13.44 11.24 0.05
CA LEU A 94 -13.78 12.55 0.63
C LEU A 94 -13.09 12.76 1.98
N GLU A 95 -13.03 11.76 2.82
CA GLU A 95 -12.34 11.78 4.12
C GLU A 95 -10.83 11.91 3.94
N ARG A 96 -10.27 11.28 2.93
CA ARG A 96 -8.88 11.45 2.54
C ARG A 96 -8.57 12.90 2.21
N LEU A 97 -9.37 13.57 1.38
CA LEU A 97 -9.20 14.99 1.04
C LEU A 97 -9.28 15.88 2.28
N GLN A 98 -10.19 15.58 3.21
CA GLN A 98 -10.29 16.31 4.47
C GLN A 98 -9.06 16.10 5.35
N SER A 99 -8.54 14.89 5.42
CA SER A 99 -7.32 14.56 6.16
C SER A 99 -6.09 15.28 5.58
N GLU A 100 -5.95 15.31 4.26
CA GLU A 100 -4.89 16.07 3.58
C GLU A 100 -4.96 17.56 3.88
N ARG A 101 -6.17 18.16 3.87
CA ARG A 101 -6.37 19.58 4.25
C ARG A 101 -5.96 19.86 5.68
N ARG A 102 -6.39 19.03 6.65
CA ARG A 102 -6.00 19.16 8.06
C ARG A 102 -4.48 19.05 8.26
N ALA A 103 -3.83 18.15 7.52
CA ALA A 103 -2.37 18.02 7.57
C ALA A 103 -1.66 19.26 6.99
N ALA A 104 -2.18 19.85 5.93
CA ALA A 104 -1.65 21.08 5.34
C ALA A 104 -1.81 22.28 6.30
N GLU A 105 -2.98 22.44 6.95
CA GLU A 105 -3.26 23.48 7.93
C GLU A 105 -2.31 23.39 9.14
N LYS A 106 -2.07 22.18 9.66
CA LYS A 106 -1.12 21.96 10.76
C LYS A 106 0.32 22.36 10.39
N ARG A 107 0.74 22.11 9.15
CA ARG A 107 2.08 22.53 8.68
C ARG A 107 2.20 24.04 8.58
N GLN A 108 1.13 24.73 8.15
CA GLN A 108 1.12 26.19 8.06
C GLN A 108 1.09 26.87 9.43
N SER A 109 0.44 26.26 10.43
CA SER A 109 0.38 26.80 11.78
C SER A 109 1.64 26.55 12.62
N ALA A 110 2.54 25.66 12.16
CA ALA A 110 3.79 25.32 12.84
C ALA A 110 5.01 26.12 12.34
N ASN A 111 4.83 26.96 11.31
CA ASN A 111 5.81 27.91 10.79
C ASN A 111 5.48 29.33 11.22
#